data_5dd1605a25718b1b3937868a45f3956d
#
_entry.id   5dd1605a25718b1b3937868a45f3956d
#
_cell.length_a   1.000
_cell.length_b   1.000
_cell.length_c   1.000
_cell.angle_alpha   90.00
_cell.angle_beta   90.00
_cell.angle_gamma   90.00
#
_symmetry.space_group_name_H-M   'P 1'
#
loop_
_entity.id
_entity.type
_entity.pdbx_description
1 polymer ?
#
loop_
_entity_poly.entity_id
_entity_poly.type
_entity_poly.pdbx_seq_one_letter_code
_entity_poly.pdbx_strand_id
1 'polypeptide(L)'
;MVARAYTVAFEGVEARLVEVQCAVAPGMPAFSIVGLPDKAVSEARDRVRAALTSMAIALPSKRITINLSPADLPKEGSHFDLPIAVALLAALDVLPKDEIEATVALGELSLDGTLVPVVGALPAAMTAATEDKALLCPEGCGAEAAWVDAAKVIAASSLPAAVRHYSGQAVLEPAVPGDVAGVGSERDLIEVKGQERAKRALEIAAAGRHHLMMVGPPGSGKSMLAARFPGILPPLTAREALETSMIHSLSGLLDDGGINRDRPFREPHHTASMAAIVGGGKGAKPGEISLAHNGVLFMDEFPEFPRAVLETLRQPIETGDVVVARANAHVRYPCRFLLVAAANPCKCGHMADPERACARVPQCGEDYLGRISGPLMDRFDLRVDVPPVVFSDLDLPASGDPSARVKARVVAARSAQAQRYGEAGPVRLNADASGQVLSDVATPDADGRTFLNRVADRFGLSARGYHRVLRVARTIADLAGSEQVRQPHVAEAVSFRIGLVAAD
;
A
#
# COMPACT_ATOMS: atom_id res chain seq x y z
N MET A 1 43.88 9.12 -6.56
CA MET A 1 43.13 7.89 -6.88
C MET A 1 41.69 8.14 -6.54
N VAL A 2 40.78 7.65 -7.34
CA VAL A 2 39.33 7.70 -7.06
C VAL A 2 38.86 6.29 -6.80
N ALA A 3 38.22 6.04 -5.63
CA ALA A 3 37.51 4.80 -5.35
C ALA A 3 36.01 5.01 -5.53
N ARG A 4 35.28 3.95 -5.86
CA ARG A 4 33.85 3.97 -6.12
C ARG A 4 33.14 2.96 -5.22
N ALA A 5 31.98 3.34 -4.77
CA ALA A 5 30.99 2.46 -4.15
C ALA A 5 29.62 2.82 -4.72
N TYR A 6 28.62 1.99 -4.48
CA TYR A 6 27.28 2.24 -4.94
C TYR A 6 26.31 2.23 -3.78
N THR A 7 25.24 3.01 -3.91
CA THR A 7 24.08 3.00 -3.01
C THR A 7 22.83 3.30 -3.83
N VAL A 8 21.70 3.52 -3.17
CA VAL A 8 20.46 3.89 -3.83
C VAL A 8 19.89 5.19 -3.26
N ALA A 9 19.14 5.89 -4.10
CA ALA A 9 18.22 6.96 -3.68
C ALA A 9 16.79 6.55 -4.05
N PHE A 10 15.86 6.79 -3.15
CA PHE A 10 14.47 6.35 -3.33
C PHE A 10 13.64 7.42 -4.04
N GLU A 11 12.95 7.01 -5.10
CA GLU A 11 12.00 7.82 -5.85
C GLU A 11 10.66 7.07 -5.91
N GLY A 12 9.84 7.23 -4.88
CA GLY A 12 8.66 6.39 -4.65
C GLY A 12 9.06 4.98 -4.23
N VAL A 13 8.51 3.99 -4.90
CA VAL A 13 8.85 2.57 -4.66
C VAL A 13 10.11 2.14 -5.41
N GLU A 14 10.61 2.96 -6.32
CA GLU A 14 11.82 2.67 -7.09
C GLU A 14 13.07 3.14 -6.33
N ALA A 15 14.08 2.30 -6.34
CA ALA A 15 15.41 2.63 -5.84
C ALA A 15 16.33 2.85 -7.05
N ARG A 16 16.88 4.07 -7.18
CA ARG A 16 17.80 4.41 -8.26
C ARG A 16 19.23 4.35 -7.79
N LEU A 17 20.08 3.73 -8.60
CA LEU A 17 21.50 3.59 -8.28
C LEU A 17 22.17 4.95 -8.18
N VAL A 18 22.97 5.15 -7.13
CA VAL A 18 23.80 6.31 -6.88
C VAL A 18 25.25 5.86 -6.75
N GLU A 19 26.13 6.42 -7.58
CA GLU A 19 27.56 6.21 -7.48
C GLU A 19 28.16 7.16 -6.43
N VAL A 20 28.92 6.59 -5.49
CA VAL A 20 29.63 7.29 -4.44
C VAL A 20 31.12 7.26 -4.77
N GLN A 21 31.64 8.37 -5.26
CA GLN A 21 33.06 8.52 -5.63
C GLN A 21 33.83 9.18 -4.50
N CYS A 22 34.92 8.56 -4.04
CA CYS A 22 35.81 9.13 -3.05
C CYS A 22 37.17 9.47 -3.66
N ALA A 23 37.55 10.74 -3.57
CA ALA A 23 38.88 11.24 -4.00
C ALA A 23 39.66 11.73 -2.78
N VAL A 24 40.90 11.25 -2.65
CA VAL A 24 41.86 11.71 -1.64
C VAL A 24 43.01 12.41 -2.37
N ALA A 25 43.13 13.73 -2.20
CA ALA A 25 44.11 14.59 -2.90
C ALA A 25 44.99 15.37 -1.92
N PRO A 26 46.21 15.73 -2.30
CA PRO A 26 47.02 16.66 -1.52
C PRO A 26 46.31 18.00 -1.32
N GLY A 27 46.47 18.62 -0.15
CA GLY A 27 45.89 19.93 0.15
C GLY A 27 45.61 20.09 1.64
N MET A 28 44.99 21.21 2.00
CA MET A 28 44.56 21.42 3.39
C MET A 28 43.54 20.35 3.80
N PRO A 29 43.65 19.77 5.00
CA PRO A 29 42.74 18.77 5.49
C PRO A 29 41.29 19.28 5.43
N ALA A 30 40.47 18.62 4.63
CA ALA A 30 39.05 18.92 4.49
C ALA A 30 38.28 17.64 4.16
N PHE A 31 37.02 17.54 4.62
CA PHE A 31 36.11 16.47 4.23
C PHE A 31 34.83 17.12 3.70
N SER A 32 34.59 17.00 2.42
CA SER A 32 33.44 17.59 1.72
C SER A 32 32.60 16.53 1.00
N ILE A 33 31.27 16.69 1.03
CA ILE A 33 30.30 15.86 0.31
C ILE A 33 29.58 16.77 -0.68
N VAL A 34 29.53 16.37 -1.96
CA VAL A 34 28.91 17.12 -3.06
C VAL A 34 27.94 16.21 -3.84
N GLY A 35 27.00 16.77 -4.60
CA GLY A 35 26.00 16.02 -5.37
C GLY A 35 24.59 16.10 -4.79
N LEU A 36 24.15 17.29 -4.34
CA LEU A 36 22.85 17.58 -3.75
C LEU A 36 22.54 16.75 -2.47
N PRO A 37 23.48 16.68 -1.49
CA PRO A 37 23.18 16.02 -0.22
C PRO A 37 22.16 16.84 0.58
N ASP A 38 21.21 16.16 1.24
CA ASP A 38 20.39 16.79 2.27
C ASP A 38 21.20 17.00 3.57
N LYS A 39 20.55 17.51 4.60
CA LYS A 39 21.19 17.74 5.90
C LYS A 39 21.71 16.42 6.51
N ALA A 40 20.92 15.35 6.45
CA ALA A 40 21.29 14.05 7.02
C ALA A 40 22.52 13.44 6.33
N VAL A 41 22.56 13.51 4.99
CA VAL A 41 23.73 13.09 4.19
C VAL A 41 24.94 13.97 4.45
N SER A 42 24.75 15.27 4.67
CA SER A 42 25.87 16.18 5.01
C SER A 42 26.47 15.86 6.39
N GLU A 43 25.64 15.41 7.35
CA GLU A 43 26.05 14.98 8.70
C GLU A 43 26.78 13.61 8.68
N ALA A 44 26.63 12.81 7.63
CA ALA A 44 27.36 11.54 7.45
C ALA A 44 28.87 11.69 7.63
N ARG A 45 29.43 12.85 7.24
CA ARG A 45 30.84 13.17 7.45
C ARG A 45 31.29 12.97 8.90
N ASP A 46 30.49 13.43 9.85
CA ASP A 46 30.87 13.40 11.28
C ASP A 46 30.68 12.01 11.87
N ARG A 47 29.61 11.28 11.46
CA ARG A 47 29.39 9.89 11.86
C ARG A 47 30.47 8.95 11.29
N VAL A 48 30.80 9.06 10.00
CA VAL A 48 31.85 8.27 9.37
C VAL A 48 33.20 8.54 10.02
N ARG A 49 33.54 9.80 10.31
CA ARG A 49 34.78 10.15 11.00
C ARG A 49 34.85 9.50 12.39
N ALA A 50 33.78 9.59 13.17
CA ALA A 50 33.75 8.99 14.51
C ALA A 50 33.88 7.47 14.43
N ALA A 51 33.15 6.81 13.53
CA ALA A 51 33.20 5.36 13.33
C ALA A 51 34.64 4.88 12.94
N LEU A 52 35.32 5.58 12.05
CA LEU A 52 36.70 5.24 11.67
C LEU A 52 37.67 5.48 12.80
N THR A 53 37.47 6.54 13.59
CA THR A 53 38.30 6.81 14.78
C THR A 53 38.13 5.71 15.83
N SER A 54 36.91 5.20 16.06
CA SER A 54 36.66 4.08 16.99
C SER A 54 37.34 2.78 16.55
N MET A 55 37.57 2.62 15.24
CA MET A 55 38.32 1.49 14.67
C MET A 55 39.83 1.70 14.64
N ALA A 56 40.34 2.77 15.25
CA ALA A 56 41.76 3.18 15.19
C ALA A 56 42.29 3.45 13.77
N ILE A 57 41.40 3.77 12.83
CA ILE A 57 41.73 4.18 11.45
C ILE A 57 41.82 5.69 11.42
N ALA A 58 43.05 6.22 11.32
CA ALA A 58 43.27 7.65 11.22
C ALA A 58 42.98 8.17 9.81
N LEU A 59 42.19 9.24 9.71
CA LEU A 59 41.99 9.94 8.45
C LEU A 59 43.28 10.65 8.04
N PRO A 60 43.67 10.60 6.73
CA PRO A 60 44.87 11.26 6.28
C PRO A 60 44.74 12.80 6.36
N SER A 61 45.82 13.48 6.66
CA SER A 61 45.91 14.96 6.62
C SER A 61 45.90 15.48 5.16
N LYS A 62 44.85 15.12 4.42
CA LYS A 62 44.65 15.43 2.99
C LYS A 62 43.22 15.92 2.76
N ARG A 63 42.95 16.41 1.57
CA ARG A 63 41.62 16.78 1.14
C ARG A 63 40.84 15.52 0.71
N ILE A 64 39.73 15.23 1.38
CA ILE A 64 38.79 14.15 1.06
C ILE A 64 37.55 14.78 0.44
N THR A 65 37.18 14.32 -0.77
CA THR A 65 35.97 14.76 -1.45
C THR A 65 35.15 13.55 -1.84
N ILE A 66 33.92 13.51 -1.34
CA ILE A 66 32.89 12.52 -1.72
C ILE A 66 31.98 13.19 -2.75
N ASN A 67 31.81 12.57 -3.90
CA ASN A 67 30.86 13.00 -4.92
C ASN A 67 29.77 11.96 -5.10
N LEU A 68 28.49 12.39 -5.01
CA LEU A 68 27.32 11.55 -5.17
C LEU A 68 26.70 11.79 -6.55
N SER A 69 26.79 10.82 -7.45
CA SER A 69 26.35 10.93 -8.84
C SER A 69 25.12 10.03 -9.09
N PRO A 70 24.12 10.46 -9.88
CA PRO A 70 24.04 11.70 -10.65
C PRO A 70 23.64 12.91 -9.78
N ALA A 71 24.03 14.12 -10.20
CA ALA A 71 23.83 15.35 -9.40
C ALA A 71 22.39 15.88 -9.41
N ASP A 72 21.56 15.45 -10.35
CA ASP A 72 20.15 15.86 -10.50
C ASP A 72 19.19 15.09 -9.58
N LEU A 73 19.62 13.95 -9.03
CA LEU A 73 18.84 13.12 -8.12
C LEU A 73 19.07 13.60 -6.67
N PRO A 74 18.03 14.00 -5.91
CA PRO A 74 18.14 14.34 -4.50
C PRO A 74 18.63 13.13 -3.66
N LYS A 75 19.58 13.35 -2.75
CA LYS A 75 20.09 12.35 -1.82
C LYS A 75 19.60 12.70 -0.44
N GLU A 76 18.69 11.89 0.08
CA GLU A 76 18.04 12.10 1.37
C GLU A 76 18.17 10.86 2.26
N GLY A 77 18.43 11.06 3.54
CA GLY A 77 18.46 10.01 4.55
C GLY A 77 19.83 9.62 5.04
N SER A 78 19.86 8.93 6.17
CA SER A 78 21.10 8.51 6.86
C SER A 78 21.77 7.27 6.28
N HIS A 79 21.07 6.55 5.39
CA HIS A 79 21.58 5.31 4.78
C HIS A 79 22.81 5.50 3.88
N PHE A 80 23.19 6.76 3.59
CA PHE A 80 24.41 7.11 2.86
C PHE A 80 25.69 6.96 3.68
N ASP A 81 25.61 6.79 5.00
CA ASP A 81 26.78 6.70 5.87
C ASP A 81 27.69 5.51 5.50
N LEU A 82 27.10 4.33 5.36
CA LEU A 82 27.83 3.11 5.04
C LEU A 82 28.49 3.18 3.66
N PRO A 83 27.83 3.56 2.56
CA PRO A 83 28.47 3.67 1.24
C PRO A 83 29.59 4.73 1.22
N ILE A 84 29.43 5.83 1.95
CA ILE A 84 30.50 6.84 2.09
C ILE A 84 31.71 6.26 2.85
N ALA A 85 31.46 5.50 3.93
CA ALA A 85 32.51 4.86 4.70
C ALA A 85 33.29 3.81 3.90
N VAL A 86 32.60 2.91 3.17
CA VAL A 86 33.26 1.88 2.38
C VAL A 86 33.99 2.47 1.15
N ALA A 87 33.47 3.52 0.51
CA ALA A 87 34.17 4.24 -0.55
C ALA A 87 35.46 4.90 -0.03
N LEU A 88 35.41 5.48 1.17
CA LEU A 88 36.58 6.08 1.80
C LEU A 88 37.61 5.01 2.19
N LEU A 89 37.19 3.89 2.79
CA LEU A 89 38.09 2.78 3.12
C LEU A 89 38.73 2.15 1.90
N ALA A 90 38.00 2.04 0.79
CA ALA A 90 38.55 1.61 -0.51
C ALA A 90 39.56 2.64 -1.09
N ALA A 91 39.31 3.95 -0.92
CA ALA A 91 40.25 5.00 -1.33
C ALA A 91 41.53 5.04 -0.47
N LEU A 92 41.47 4.51 0.76
CA LEU A 92 42.61 4.36 1.67
C LEU A 92 43.31 2.99 1.53
N ASP A 93 42.92 2.17 0.55
CA ASP A 93 43.42 0.82 0.29
C ASP A 93 43.24 -0.15 1.50
N VAL A 94 42.24 0.09 2.37
CA VAL A 94 41.84 -0.78 3.46
C VAL A 94 40.89 -1.87 2.98
N LEU A 95 40.06 -1.57 1.97
CA LEU A 95 39.13 -2.48 1.33
C LEU A 95 39.48 -2.73 -0.13
N PRO A 96 39.24 -3.93 -0.69
CA PRO A 96 39.43 -4.23 -2.11
C PRO A 96 38.47 -3.40 -2.97
N LYS A 97 39.01 -2.60 -3.88
CA LYS A 97 38.20 -1.69 -4.72
C LYS A 97 37.22 -2.43 -5.60
N ASP A 98 37.66 -3.51 -6.23
CA ASP A 98 36.83 -4.29 -7.18
C ASP A 98 35.60 -4.92 -6.49
N GLU A 99 35.75 -5.41 -5.25
CA GLU A 99 34.65 -5.97 -4.48
C GLU A 99 33.67 -4.88 -4.02
N ILE A 100 34.18 -3.70 -3.66
CA ILE A 100 33.34 -2.56 -3.28
C ILE A 100 32.58 -2.00 -4.48
N GLU A 101 33.19 -1.94 -5.67
CA GLU A 101 32.53 -1.56 -6.92
C GLU A 101 31.45 -2.58 -7.34
N ALA A 102 31.58 -3.85 -6.96
CA ALA A 102 30.57 -4.89 -7.16
C ALA A 102 29.49 -4.94 -6.06
N THR A 103 29.44 -3.92 -5.18
CA THR A 103 28.54 -3.91 -4.02
C THR A 103 27.72 -2.61 -3.98
N VAL A 104 26.40 -2.76 -3.77
CA VAL A 104 25.52 -1.68 -3.33
C VAL A 104 25.52 -1.68 -1.79
N ALA A 105 25.83 -0.57 -1.16
CA ALA A 105 25.87 -0.43 0.30
C ALA A 105 24.72 0.46 0.78
N LEU A 106 24.05 0.07 1.86
CA LEU A 106 22.93 0.79 2.47
C LEU A 106 23.03 0.66 4.00
N GLY A 107 23.08 1.76 4.75
CA GLY A 107 23.10 1.68 6.21
C GLY A 107 23.50 2.98 6.88
N GLU A 108 23.00 3.20 8.09
CA GLU A 108 23.39 4.30 8.98
C GLU A 108 24.49 3.85 9.94
N LEU A 109 25.41 4.74 10.26
CA LEU A 109 26.49 4.48 11.21
C LEU A 109 26.26 5.16 12.56
N SER A 110 26.36 4.39 13.62
CA SER A 110 26.58 4.94 14.96
C SER A 110 28.03 5.42 15.10
N LEU A 111 28.31 6.25 16.11
CA LEU A 111 29.62 6.85 16.33
C LEU A 111 30.68 5.80 16.69
N ASP A 112 30.29 4.64 17.22
CA ASP A 112 31.14 3.49 17.55
C ASP A 112 31.37 2.52 16.37
N GLY A 113 30.74 2.80 15.20
CA GLY A 113 30.84 1.95 14.01
C GLY A 113 29.80 0.83 13.92
N THR A 114 28.84 0.75 14.85
CA THR A 114 27.69 -0.15 14.74
C THR A 114 26.78 0.29 13.58
N LEU A 115 26.24 -0.67 12.84
CA LEU A 115 25.30 -0.43 11.76
C LEU A 115 23.85 -0.41 12.27
N VAL A 116 23.17 0.70 12.04
CA VAL A 116 21.78 0.91 12.41
C VAL A 116 20.87 0.56 11.24
N PRO A 117 19.79 -0.22 11.45
CA PRO A 117 18.81 -0.53 10.41
C PRO A 117 18.22 0.73 9.77
N VAL A 118 17.95 0.64 8.47
CA VAL A 118 17.39 1.70 7.65
C VAL A 118 16.22 1.18 6.85
N VAL A 119 15.35 2.08 6.40
CA VAL A 119 14.20 1.72 5.57
C VAL A 119 14.61 1.50 4.11
N GLY A 120 13.86 0.64 3.40
CA GLY A 120 14.03 0.45 1.96
C GLY A 120 15.06 -0.62 1.57
N ALA A 121 15.36 -1.59 2.44
CA ALA A 121 16.31 -2.66 2.13
C ALA A 121 15.81 -3.57 0.99
N LEU A 122 14.51 -3.86 0.93
CA LEU A 122 13.91 -4.66 -0.13
C LEU A 122 14.02 -4.01 -1.53
N PRO A 123 13.61 -2.75 -1.77
CA PRO A 123 13.84 -2.11 -3.06
C PRO A 123 15.33 -1.90 -3.39
N ALA A 124 16.19 -1.70 -2.38
CA ALA A 124 17.64 -1.64 -2.60
C ALA A 124 18.21 -2.99 -3.08
N ALA A 125 17.75 -4.11 -2.51
CA ALA A 125 18.13 -5.45 -2.95
C ALA A 125 17.69 -5.73 -4.40
N MET A 126 16.48 -5.29 -4.77
CA MET A 126 15.99 -5.41 -6.16
C MET A 126 16.89 -4.66 -7.15
N THR A 127 17.30 -3.43 -6.79
CA THR A 127 18.22 -2.65 -7.62
C THR A 127 19.59 -3.31 -7.69
N ALA A 128 20.13 -3.80 -6.59
CA ALA A 128 21.41 -4.52 -6.56
C ALA A 128 21.38 -5.75 -7.47
N ALA A 129 20.31 -6.56 -7.41
CA ALA A 129 20.11 -7.71 -8.28
C ALA A 129 20.02 -7.33 -9.77
N THR A 130 19.31 -6.24 -10.11
CA THR A 130 19.18 -5.75 -11.49
C THR A 130 20.52 -5.30 -12.07
N GLU A 131 21.40 -4.77 -11.22
CA GLU A 131 22.74 -4.27 -11.58
C GLU A 131 23.83 -5.35 -11.41
N ASP A 132 23.45 -6.60 -11.18
CA ASP A 132 24.36 -7.74 -10.93
C ASP A 132 25.38 -7.44 -9.79
N LYS A 133 24.92 -6.83 -8.71
CA LYS A 133 25.73 -6.43 -7.56
C LYS A 133 25.24 -7.11 -6.28
N ALA A 134 26.16 -7.32 -5.31
CA ALA A 134 25.80 -7.70 -3.96
C ALA A 134 25.16 -6.50 -3.21
N LEU A 135 24.35 -6.77 -2.19
CA LEU A 135 23.88 -5.76 -1.25
C LEU A 135 24.59 -5.92 0.10
N LEU A 136 25.25 -4.88 0.57
CA LEU A 136 25.75 -4.75 1.94
C LEU A 136 24.78 -3.89 2.76
N CYS A 137 24.21 -4.46 3.82
CA CYS A 137 23.23 -3.76 4.66
C CYS A 137 23.45 -4.08 6.16
N PRO A 138 22.82 -3.31 7.08
CA PRO A 138 22.78 -3.67 8.49
C PRO A 138 22.14 -5.05 8.71
N GLU A 139 22.57 -5.76 9.76
CA GLU A 139 22.07 -7.09 10.12
C GLU A 139 20.53 -7.11 10.25
N GLY A 140 19.94 -6.10 10.89
CA GLY A 140 18.48 -5.97 11.01
C GLY A 140 17.72 -5.73 9.69
N CYS A 141 18.43 -5.45 8.58
CA CYS A 141 17.83 -5.32 7.25
C CYS A 141 18.03 -6.59 6.39
N GLY A 142 18.86 -7.53 6.84
CA GLY A 142 19.25 -8.69 6.05
C GLY A 142 18.09 -9.59 5.66
N ALA A 143 17.23 -9.92 6.62
CA ALA A 143 16.07 -10.79 6.42
C ALA A 143 15.07 -10.21 5.40
N GLU A 144 14.85 -8.89 5.42
CA GLU A 144 14.01 -8.18 4.45
C GLU A 144 14.63 -8.20 3.05
N ALA A 145 15.89 -7.88 2.92
CA ALA A 145 16.60 -7.81 1.65
C ALA A 145 16.74 -9.19 0.98
N ALA A 146 16.89 -10.25 1.77
CA ALA A 146 17.09 -11.63 1.30
C ALA A 146 15.87 -12.24 0.60
N TRP A 147 14.69 -11.59 0.62
CA TRP A 147 13.54 -11.99 -0.21
C TRP A 147 13.77 -11.82 -1.71
N VAL A 148 14.80 -11.09 -2.10
CA VAL A 148 15.22 -10.97 -3.50
C VAL A 148 16.25 -12.07 -3.79
N ASP A 149 15.79 -13.21 -4.24
CA ASP A 149 16.59 -14.45 -4.46
C ASP A 149 17.80 -14.22 -5.38
N ALA A 150 17.67 -13.26 -6.32
CA ALA A 150 18.75 -12.90 -7.25
C ALA A 150 19.83 -11.99 -6.62
N ALA A 151 19.62 -11.47 -5.41
CA ALA A 151 20.57 -10.59 -4.75
C ALA A 151 21.42 -11.36 -3.72
N LYS A 152 22.73 -11.27 -3.82
CA LYS A 152 23.63 -11.70 -2.75
C LYS A 152 23.59 -10.66 -1.63
N VAL A 153 22.95 -10.96 -0.51
CA VAL A 153 22.80 -10.04 0.62
C VAL A 153 23.83 -10.35 1.70
N ILE A 154 24.66 -9.36 2.03
CA ILE A 154 25.66 -9.38 3.08
C ILE A 154 25.14 -8.50 4.22
N ALA A 155 24.69 -9.12 5.32
CA ALA A 155 24.19 -8.43 6.49
C ALA A 155 25.28 -8.31 7.55
N ALA A 156 25.62 -7.07 7.91
CA ALA A 156 26.71 -6.81 8.87
C ALA A 156 26.17 -6.07 10.10
N SER A 157 26.64 -6.45 11.29
CA SER A 157 26.29 -5.79 12.55
C SER A 157 27.04 -4.47 12.75
N SER A 158 28.19 -4.31 12.09
CA SER A 158 29.05 -3.14 12.26
C SER A 158 29.98 -2.94 11.06
N LEU A 159 30.53 -1.73 10.92
CA LEU A 159 31.55 -1.43 9.93
C LEU A 159 32.81 -2.31 10.09
N PRO A 160 33.33 -2.58 11.31
CA PRO A 160 34.39 -3.56 11.49
C PRO A 160 34.06 -4.97 11.01
N ALA A 161 32.81 -5.42 11.14
CA ALA A 161 32.39 -6.74 10.63
C ALA A 161 32.41 -6.76 9.09
N ALA A 162 31.92 -5.70 8.45
CA ALA A 162 31.99 -5.55 7.00
C ALA A 162 33.45 -5.50 6.49
N VAL A 163 34.34 -4.77 7.18
CA VAL A 163 35.78 -4.73 6.85
C VAL A 163 36.40 -6.12 6.92
N ARG A 164 36.14 -6.89 7.97
CA ARG A 164 36.66 -8.26 8.11
C ARG A 164 36.13 -9.20 7.02
N HIS A 165 34.86 -9.02 6.60
CA HIS A 165 34.30 -9.79 5.51
C HIS A 165 35.07 -9.56 4.20
N TYR A 166 35.20 -8.32 3.77
CA TYR A 166 35.87 -7.97 2.51
C TYR A 166 37.40 -8.15 2.54
N SER A 167 37.99 -8.17 3.74
CA SER A 167 39.42 -8.50 3.88
C SER A 167 39.68 -10.02 3.98
N GLY A 168 38.63 -10.85 3.90
CA GLY A 168 38.73 -12.31 4.00
C GLY A 168 39.08 -12.85 5.40
N GLN A 169 39.08 -12.00 6.46
CA GLN A 169 39.42 -12.38 7.82
C GLN A 169 38.27 -13.12 8.51
N ALA A 170 37.01 -12.71 8.24
CA ALA A 170 35.81 -13.34 8.77
C ALA A 170 34.65 -13.13 7.77
N VAL A 171 34.41 -14.13 6.94
CA VAL A 171 33.36 -14.08 5.93
C VAL A 171 31.99 -14.19 6.60
N LEU A 172 31.08 -13.25 6.32
CA LEU A 172 29.70 -13.28 6.78
C LEU A 172 28.90 -14.24 5.89
N GLU A 173 28.07 -15.04 6.52
CA GLU A 173 27.11 -15.88 5.81
C GLU A 173 26.07 -15.00 5.08
N PRO A 174 25.61 -15.40 3.89
CA PRO A 174 24.53 -14.70 3.22
C PRO A 174 23.27 -14.64 4.10
N ALA A 175 22.60 -13.50 4.11
CA ALA A 175 21.35 -13.35 4.83
C ALA A 175 20.27 -14.31 4.27
N VAL A 176 19.43 -14.81 5.16
CA VAL A 176 18.30 -15.66 4.81
C VAL A 176 17.01 -14.86 4.91
N PRO A 177 16.00 -15.14 4.05
CA PRO A 177 14.71 -14.47 4.13
C PRO A 177 14.06 -14.63 5.49
N GLY A 178 13.37 -13.60 5.94
CA GLY A 178 12.53 -13.65 7.13
C GLY A 178 11.32 -14.57 6.95
N ASP A 179 10.56 -14.80 7.99
CA ASP A 179 9.38 -15.65 7.96
C ASP A 179 8.26 -15.04 7.10
N VAL A 180 7.48 -15.91 6.45
CA VAL A 180 6.23 -15.50 5.82
C VAL A 180 5.19 -15.30 6.92
N ALA A 181 4.99 -14.07 7.34
CA ALA A 181 3.93 -13.75 8.28
C ALA A 181 2.56 -13.89 7.61
N GLY A 182 1.67 -14.62 8.22
CA GLY A 182 0.26 -14.78 7.84
C GLY A 182 -0.52 -15.15 9.08
N VAL A 183 -0.90 -14.15 9.85
CA VAL A 183 -1.86 -14.32 10.94
C VAL A 183 -3.22 -14.07 10.34
N GLY A 184 -3.96 -15.12 9.99
CA GLY A 184 -5.33 -14.99 9.53
C GLY A 184 -6.16 -14.14 10.50
N SER A 185 -7.17 -13.44 10.01
CA SER A 185 -8.07 -12.66 10.87
C SER A 185 -8.73 -13.57 11.91
N GLU A 186 -8.56 -13.26 13.19
CA GLU A 186 -9.24 -13.93 14.29
C GLU A 186 -10.75 -13.62 14.34
N ARG A 187 -11.21 -12.61 13.62
CA ARG A 187 -12.59 -12.13 13.60
C ARG A 187 -13.40 -12.84 12.54
N ASP A 188 -14.49 -13.50 12.93
CA ASP A 188 -15.38 -14.22 12.01
C ASP A 188 -16.64 -13.41 11.68
N LEU A 189 -17.05 -13.46 10.40
CA LEU A 189 -18.27 -12.81 9.90
C LEU A 189 -19.55 -13.38 10.54
N ILE A 190 -19.52 -14.64 10.97
CA ILE A 190 -20.65 -15.30 11.68
C ILE A 190 -21.00 -14.63 13.02
N GLU A 191 -20.03 -13.94 13.63
CA GLU A 191 -20.25 -13.21 14.90
C GLU A 191 -21.15 -11.97 14.72
N VAL A 192 -21.26 -11.46 13.48
CA VAL A 192 -22.17 -10.36 13.17
C VAL A 192 -23.57 -10.92 13.00
N LYS A 193 -24.42 -10.65 13.97
CA LYS A 193 -25.81 -11.11 13.96
C LYS A 193 -26.67 -10.25 13.04
N GLY A 194 -27.53 -10.88 12.25
CA GLY A 194 -28.30 -10.18 11.23
C GLY A 194 -27.44 -9.61 10.11
N GLN A 195 -27.87 -8.50 9.52
CA GLN A 195 -27.11 -7.74 8.50
C GLN A 195 -26.79 -8.52 7.22
N GLU A 196 -27.63 -9.47 6.83
CA GLU A 196 -27.37 -10.40 5.70
C GLU A 196 -27.10 -9.66 4.38
N ARG A 197 -27.81 -8.56 4.14
CA ARG A 197 -27.58 -7.72 2.95
C ARG A 197 -26.20 -7.05 2.97
N ALA A 198 -25.74 -6.59 4.14
CA ALA A 198 -24.40 -6.00 4.27
C ALA A 198 -23.31 -7.07 4.15
N LYS A 199 -23.48 -8.25 4.76
CA LYS A 199 -22.57 -9.40 4.57
C LYS A 199 -22.45 -9.79 3.10
N ARG A 200 -23.58 -9.84 2.38
CA ARG A 200 -23.57 -10.11 0.92
C ARG A 200 -22.87 -9.01 0.13
N ALA A 201 -23.03 -7.75 0.49
CA ALA A 201 -22.29 -6.64 -0.13
C ALA A 201 -20.77 -6.76 0.11
N LEU A 202 -20.35 -7.17 1.33
CA LEU A 202 -18.94 -7.43 1.62
C LEU A 202 -18.37 -8.56 0.73
N GLU A 203 -19.12 -9.66 0.58
CA GLU A 203 -18.73 -10.78 -0.28
C GLU A 203 -18.52 -10.35 -1.74
N ILE A 204 -19.49 -9.60 -2.30
CA ILE A 204 -19.41 -9.08 -3.67
C ILE A 204 -18.23 -8.10 -3.79
N ALA A 205 -18.06 -7.19 -2.82
CA ALA A 205 -16.96 -6.24 -2.79
C ALA A 205 -15.60 -6.96 -2.72
N ALA A 206 -15.48 -8.00 -1.90
CA ALA A 206 -14.28 -8.82 -1.79
C ALA A 206 -13.97 -9.56 -3.09
N ALA A 207 -14.98 -10.12 -3.75
CA ALA A 207 -14.81 -10.92 -4.96
C ALA A 207 -14.35 -10.08 -6.16
N GLY A 208 -14.94 -8.89 -6.35
CA GLY A 208 -14.65 -8.04 -7.51
C GLY A 208 -13.77 -6.82 -7.25
N ARG A 209 -13.38 -6.56 -6.00
CA ARG A 209 -12.74 -5.31 -5.52
C ARG A 209 -13.64 -4.08 -5.74
N HIS A 210 -14.93 -4.23 -5.49
CA HIS A 210 -15.91 -3.14 -5.63
C HIS A 210 -15.93 -2.24 -4.41
N HIS A 211 -15.84 -0.92 -4.61
CA HIS A 211 -15.93 0.06 -3.54
C HIS A 211 -17.30 0.05 -2.88
N LEU A 212 -17.31 0.01 -1.55
CA LEU A 212 -18.52 -0.18 -0.74
C LEU A 212 -18.77 1.03 0.16
N MET A 213 -20.01 1.54 0.13
CA MET A 213 -20.52 2.53 1.07
C MET A 213 -21.59 1.89 1.97
N MET A 214 -21.36 1.95 3.28
CA MET A 214 -22.31 1.51 4.30
C MET A 214 -22.93 2.71 4.98
N VAL A 215 -24.26 2.79 5.04
CA VAL A 215 -24.98 3.87 5.74
C VAL A 215 -25.89 3.25 6.80
N GLY A 216 -25.83 3.74 8.01
CA GLY A 216 -26.68 3.25 9.11
C GLY A 216 -26.47 4.03 10.40
N PRO A 217 -27.39 3.92 11.38
CA PRO A 217 -27.29 4.65 12.63
C PRO A 217 -26.05 4.23 13.43
N PRO A 218 -25.63 5.01 14.44
CA PRO A 218 -24.59 4.60 15.35
C PRO A 218 -24.94 3.26 16.01
N GLY A 219 -23.94 2.39 16.21
CA GLY A 219 -24.14 1.07 16.81
C GLY A 219 -24.76 0.02 15.89
N SER A 220 -25.00 0.27 14.60
CA SER A 220 -25.56 -0.71 13.66
C SER A 220 -24.57 -1.80 13.21
N GLY A 221 -23.30 -1.73 13.64
CA GLY A 221 -22.30 -2.77 13.33
C GLY A 221 -21.44 -2.52 12.07
N LYS A 222 -21.46 -1.30 11.50
CA LYS A 222 -20.67 -0.95 10.29
C LYS A 222 -19.19 -1.23 10.44
N SER A 223 -18.57 -0.74 11.51
CA SER A 223 -17.14 -0.96 11.79
C SER A 223 -16.82 -2.42 12.13
N MET A 224 -17.78 -3.13 12.79
CA MET A 224 -17.67 -4.58 12.99
C MET A 224 -17.64 -5.35 11.67
N LEU A 225 -18.49 -5.00 10.71
CA LEU A 225 -18.53 -5.60 9.38
C LEU A 225 -17.21 -5.33 8.64
N ALA A 226 -16.74 -4.06 8.62
CA ALA A 226 -15.50 -3.67 7.97
C ALA A 226 -14.27 -4.41 8.54
N ALA A 227 -14.18 -4.55 9.87
CA ALA A 227 -13.07 -5.22 10.54
C ALA A 227 -12.97 -6.74 10.24
N ARG A 228 -14.02 -7.34 9.66
CA ARG A 228 -14.02 -8.75 9.23
C ARG A 228 -13.68 -8.94 7.76
N PHE A 229 -13.48 -7.84 7.04
CA PHE A 229 -13.13 -7.88 5.62
C PHE A 229 -11.84 -8.67 5.33
N PRO A 230 -10.74 -8.50 6.11
CA PRO A 230 -9.52 -9.29 5.89
C PRO A 230 -9.76 -10.80 5.94
N GLY A 231 -10.66 -11.26 6.80
CA GLY A 231 -10.99 -12.69 6.96
C GLY A 231 -11.65 -13.34 5.75
N ILE A 232 -12.26 -12.57 4.86
CA ILE A 232 -12.93 -13.06 3.64
C ILE A 232 -12.13 -12.81 2.36
N LEU A 233 -11.03 -12.06 2.44
CA LEU A 233 -10.15 -11.82 1.29
C LEU A 233 -9.17 -12.99 1.07
N PRO A 234 -8.84 -13.32 -0.19
CA PRO A 234 -7.75 -14.26 -0.46
C PRO A 234 -6.41 -13.65 -0.07
N PRO A 235 -5.40 -14.48 0.26
CA PRO A 235 -4.05 -13.99 0.51
C PRO A 235 -3.51 -13.27 -0.71
N LEU A 236 -2.50 -12.43 -0.50
CA LEU A 236 -1.75 -11.80 -1.58
C LEU A 236 -1.06 -12.87 -2.42
N THR A 237 -1.07 -12.70 -3.75
CA THR A 237 -0.19 -13.47 -4.63
C THR A 237 1.27 -13.06 -4.37
N ALA A 238 2.24 -13.85 -4.81
CA ALA A 238 3.67 -13.53 -4.62
C ALA A 238 4.01 -12.13 -5.15
N ARG A 239 3.48 -11.78 -6.33
CA ARG A 239 3.66 -10.45 -6.93
C ARG A 239 3.02 -9.35 -6.11
N GLU A 240 1.76 -9.51 -5.67
CA GLU A 240 1.07 -8.53 -4.83
C GLU A 240 1.76 -8.37 -3.48
N ALA A 241 2.26 -9.45 -2.88
CA ALA A 241 3.00 -9.42 -1.62
C ALA A 241 4.30 -8.61 -1.76
N LEU A 242 5.04 -8.81 -2.85
CA LEU A 242 6.24 -8.05 -3.14
C LEU A 242 5.93 -6.56 -3.36
N GLU A 243 4.95 -6.22 -4.24
CA GLU A 243 4.52 -4.84 -4.50
C GLU A 243 4.11 -4.13 -3.19
N THR A 244 3.40 -4.81 -2.31
CA THR A 244 2.94 -4.26 -1.02
C THR A 244 4.10 -4.11 -0.03
N SER A 245 4.98 -5.12 0.05
CA SER A 245 6.13 -5.11 0.94
C SER A 245 7.15 -4.02 0.58
N MET A 246 7.31 -3.67 -0.69
CA MET A 246 8.14 -2.52 -1.10
C MET A 246 7.65 -1.20 -0.50
N ILE A 247 6.32 -0.97 -0.50
CA ILE A 247 5.74 0.24 0.09
C ILE A 247 5.92 0.23 1.62
N HIS A 248 5.71 -0.93 2.25
CA HIS A 248 5.83 -1.10 3.69
C HIS A 248 7.30 -0.98 4.15
N SER A 249 8.26 -1.50 3.37
CA SER A 249 9.70 -1.34 3.59
C SER A 249 10.10 0.13 3.69
N LEU A 250 9.67 0.95 2.71
CA LEU A 250 9.94 2.39 2.70
C LEU A 250 9.30 3.16 3.87
N SER A 251 8.32 2.55 4.53
CA SER A 251 7.64 3.11 5.69
C SER A 251 8.14 2.56 7.02
N GLY A 252 9.05 1.57 6.99
CA GLY A 252 9.54 0.88 8.18
C GLY A 252 8.46 0.02 8.85
N LEU A 253 7.57 -0.58 8.07
CA LEU A 253 6.43 -1.38 8.54
C LEU A 253 6.58 -2.88 8.25
N LEU A 254 7.78 -3.35 7.92
CA LEU A 254 8.07 -4.78 7.80
C LEU A 254 8.61 -5.28 9.13
N ASP A 255 7.78 -5.99 9.88
CA ASP A 255 8.16 -6.62 11.14
C ASP A 255 9.14 -7.77 10.88
N ASP A 256 10.28 -7.79 11.56
CA ASP A 256 11.34 -8.81 11.50
C ASP A 256 11.78 -9.20 10.07
N GLY A 257 11.63 -8.28 9.10
CA GLY A 257 11.99 -8.50 7.70
C GLY A 257 11.12 -9.53 6.96
N GLY A 258 9.97 -9.90 7.52
CA GLY A 258 9.04 -10.86 6.92
C GLY A 258 8.16 -10.25 5.83
N ILE A 259 7.88 -11.03 4.77
CA ILE A 259 6.84 -10.67 3.80
C ILE A 259 5.50 -11.14 4.33
N ASN A 260 4.54 -10.22 4.45
CA ASN A 260 3.18 -10.54 4.85
C ASN A 260 2.33 -10.90 3.62
N ARG A 261 1.64 -12.03 3.69
CA ARG A 261 0.67 -12.46 2.65
C ARG A 261 -0.77 -12.04 2.97
N ASP A 262 -1.01 -11.47 4.14
CA ASP A 262 -2.32 -10.91 4.47
C ASP A 262 -2.50 -9.55 3.76
N ARG A 263 -3.72 -9.29 3.33
CA ARG A 263 -4.03 -8.01 2.68
C ARG A 263 -4.06 -6.91 3.72
N PRO A 264 -3.37 -5.78 3.49
CA PRO A 264 -3.38 -4.65 4.41
C PRO A 264 -4.81 -4.17 4.69
N PHE A 265 -5.08 -3.89 5.95
CA PHE A 265 -6.31 -3.21 6.39
C PHE A 265 -5.90 -1.90 7.08
N ARG A 266 -6.22 -0.78 6.44
CA ARG A 266 -5.86 0.55 6.94
C ARG A 266 -7.12 1.30 7.33
N GLU A 267 -7.11 1.85 8.54
CA GLU A 267 -8.25 2.55 9.14
C GLU A 267 -7.79 3.90 9.68
N PRO A 268 -7.57 4.91 8.80
CA PRO A 268 -7.19 6.23 9.26
C PRO A 268 -8.34 6.92 9.99
N HIS A 269 -8.01 7.62 11.08
CA HIS A 269 -8.98 8.44 11.79
C HIS A 269 -9.39 9.64 10.94
N HIS A 270 -10.64 10.12 11.05
CA HIS A 270 -11.16 11.22 10.23
C HIS A 270 -10.43 12.56 10.45
N THR A 271 -9.69 12.72 11.56
CA THR A 271 -8.83 13.90 11.82
C THR A 271 -7.45 13.80 11.19
N ALA A 272 -7.13 12.71 10.48
CA ALA A 272 -5.84 12.54 9.83
C ALA A 272 -5.57 13.67 8.82
N SER A 273 -4.31 14.14 8.80
CA SER A 273 -3.91 15.20 7.87
C SER A 273 -3.89 14.71 6.42
N MET A 274 -3.94 15.62 5.46
CA MET A 274 -3.78 15.32 4.03
C MET A 274 -2.49 14.53 3.77
N ALA A 275 -1.38 14.92 4.41
CA ALA A 275 -0.10 14.25 4.26
C ALA A 275 -0.10 12.82 4.83
N ALA A 276 -0.87 12.56 5.89
CA ALA A 276 -1.03 11.20 6.42
C ALA A 276 -1.83 10.32 5.47
N ILE A 277 -2.88 10.84 4.84
CA ILE A 277 -3.76 10.07 3.94
C ILE A 277 -3.09 9.85 2.58
N VAL A 278 -2.63 10.91 1.92
CA VAL A 278 -2.12 10.87 0.54
C VAL A 278 -0.64 10.53 0.48
N GLY A 279 0.09 10.92 1.51
CA GLY A 279 1.54 10.90 1.54
C GLY A 279 2.12 12.30 1.43
N GLY A 280 3.39 12.44 1.74
CA GLY A 280 4.07 13.73 1.73
C GLY A 280 5.09 13.90 2.84
N GLY A 281 5.33 15.14 3.22
CA GLY A 281 6.33 15.46 4.23
C GLY A 281 7.77 15.32 3.72
N LYS A 282 8.74 15.27 4.65
CA LYS A 282 10.15 15.04 4.32
C LYS A 282 10.33 13.62 3.78
N GLY A 283 10.99 13.45 2.61
CA GLY A 283 11.18 12.16 1.96
C GLY A 283 9.98 11.70 1.07
N ALA A 284 8.94 12.55 0.83
CA ALA A 284 7.73 12.19 0.07
C ALA A 284 7.16 10.81 0.46
N LYS A 285 7.09 10.51 1.76
CA LYS A 285 6.68 9.20 2.29
C LYS A 285 5.28 8.79 1.81
N PRO A 286 5.02 7.49 1.61
CA PRO A 286 3.69 7.01 1.26
C PRO A 286 2.71 7.28 2.39
N GLY A 287 1.45 7.58 2.03
CA GLY A 287 0.34 7.76 2.97
C GLY A 287 -0.53 6.52 3.09
N GLU A 288 -1.61 6.59 3.89
CA GLU A 288 -2.53 5.50 4.15
C GLU A 288 -3.12 4.89 2.87
N ILE A 289 -3.35 5.72 1.83
CA ILE A 289 -3.82 5.28 0.51
C ILE A 289 -2.84 4.27 -0.12
N SER A 290 -1.54 4.57 -0.05
CA SER A 290 -0.49 3.70 -0.59
C SER A 290 -0.23 2.50 0.31
N LEU A 291 -0.29 2.68 1.63
CA LEU A 291 -0.15 1.59 2.61
C LEU A 291 -1.30 0.57 2.53
N ALA A 292 -2.46 0.98 2.02
CA ALA A 292 -3.59 0.10 1.74
C ALA A 292 -3.49 -0.65 0.39
N HIS A 293 -2.37 -0.51 -0.34
CA HIS A 293 -2.17 -1.13 -1.65
C HIS A 293 -2.45 -2.64 -1.60
N ASN A 294 -3.20 -3.17 -2.59
CA ASN A 294 -3.69 -4.54 -2.67
C ASN A 294 -4.55 -5.02 -1.48
N GLY A 295 -4.98 -4.10 -0.62
CA GLY A 295 -5.75 -4.34 0.60
C GLY A 295 -7.02 -3.51 0.67
N VAL A 296 -7.38 -3.11 1.87
CA VAL A 296 -8.60 -2.36 2.21
C VAL A 296 -8.23 -1.04 2.88
N LEU A 297 -8.81 0.05 2.39
CA LEU A 297 -8.85 1.34 3.06
C LEU A 297 -10.26 1.51 3.64
N PHE A 298 -10.37 1.38 4.96
CA PHE A 298 -11.63 1.62 5.67
C PHE A 298 -11.66 3.04 6.21
N MET A 299 -12.68 3.80 5.84
CA MET A 299 -12.88 5.18 6.29
C MET A 299 -14.21 5.26 7.04
N ASP A 300 -14.13 5.20 8.36
CA ASP A 300 -15.30 5.37 9.22
C ASP A 300 -15.67 6.86 9.33
N GLU A 301 -16.93 7.14 9.60
CA GLU A 301 -17.45 8.51 9.65
C GLU A 301 -17.06 9.33 8.39
N PHE A 302 -17.16 8.70 7.22
CA PHE A 302 -16.64 9.23 5.95
C PHE A 302 -16.98 10.71 5.69
N PRO A 303 -18.20 11.23 5.94
CA PRO A 303 -18.50 12.65 5.75
C PRO A 303 -17.78 13.59 6.74
N GLU A 304 -17.16 13.07 7.82
CA GLU A 304 -16.41 13.89 8.80
C GLU A 304 -14.99 14.21 8.34
N PHE A 305 -14.46 13.47 7.37
CA PHE A 305 -13.17 13.81 6.78
C PHE A 305 -13.19 15.20 6.13
N PRO A 306 -12.09 15.95 6.18
CA PRO A 306 -11.99 17.22 5.46
C PRO A 306 -12.32 17.04 3.98
N ARG A 307 -13.13 17.95 3.42
CA ARG A 307 -13.55 17.87 2.01
C ARG A 307 -12.38 17.75 1.04
N ALA A 308 -11.28 18.46 1.34
CA ALA A 308 -10.07 18.38 0.52
C ALA A 308 -9.48 16.95 0.49
N VAL A 309 -9.51 16.21 1.63
CA VAL A 309 -9.07 14.81 1.70
C VAL A 309 -9.98 13.93 0.85
N LEU A 310 -11.31 14.08 0.98
CA LEU A 310 -12.27 13.29 0.20
C LEU A 310 -12.10 13.50 -1.31
N GLU A 311 -11.89 14.73 -1.76
CA GLU A 311 -11.70 15.03 -3.19
C GLU A 311 -10.40 14.43 -3.75
N THR A 312 -9.35 14.31 -2.94
CA THR A 312 -8.09 13.68 -3.39
C THR A 312 -8.20 12.20 -3.63
N LEU A 313 -9.18 11.50 -3.04
CA LEU A 313 -9.43 10.06 -3.29
C LEU A 313 -9.90 9.78 -4.72
N ARG A 314 -10.45 10.78 -5.42
CA ARG A 314 -11.08 10.59 -6.74
C ARG A 314 -10.14 10.03 -7.78
N GLN A 315 -8.92 10.55 -7.84
CA GLN A 315 -7.90 10.09 -8.78
C GLN A 315 -7.36 8.70 -8.42
N PRO A 316 -6.88 8.45 -7.20
CA PRO A 316 -6.41 7.13 -6.76
C PRO A 316 -7.38 5.98 -7.02
N ILE A 317 -8.67 6.21 -6.78
CA ILE A 317 -9.73 5.22 -7.02
C ILE A 317 -9.84 4.86 -8.52
N GLU A 318 -9.57 5.80 -9.43
CA GLU A 318 -9.69 5.57 -10.87
C GLU A 318 -8.39 5.03 -11.49
N THR A 319 -7.24 5.60 -11.10
CA THR A 319 -5.96 5.29 -11.73
C THR A 319 -5.20 4.15 -11.03
N GLY A 320 -5.49 3.89 -9.75
CA GLY A 320 -4.74 2.96 -8.94
C GLY A 320 -3.36 3.46 -8.52
N ASP A 321 -3.11 4.78 -8.70
CA ASP A 321 -1.85 5.44 -8.36
C ASP A 321 -2.11 6.78 -7.69
N VAL A 322 -1.21 7.18 -6.81
CA VAL A 322 -1.20 8.51 -6.21
C VAL A 322 0.13 9.20 -6.48
N VAL A 323 0.06 10.48 -6.86
CA VAL A 323 1.26 11.31 -7.07
C VAL A 323 1.43 12.24 -5.87
N VAL A 324 2.55 12.09 -5.18
CA VAL A 324 2.98 12.97 -4.10
C VAL A 324 3.89 14.03 -4.71
N ALA A 325 3.35 15.24 -4.88
CA ALA A 325 4.10 16.37 -5.44
C ALA A 325 4.95 17.05 -4.36
N ARG A 326 6.21 17.34 -4.71
CA ARG A 326 7.14 18.17 -3.95
C ARG A 326 7.71 19.28 -4.84
N ALA A 327 8.34 20.26 -4.20
CA ALA A 327 9.02 21.34 -4.92
C ALA A 327 10.02 20.83 -5.98
N ASN A 328 10.66 19.68 -5.70
CA ASN A 328 11.76 19.16 -6.54
C ASN A 328 11.51 17.72 -7.05
N ALA A 329 10.38 17.09 -6.77
CA ALA A 329 10.10 15.73 -7.22
C ALA A 329 8.59 15.42 -7.26
N HIS A 330 8.17 14.66 -8.25
CA HIS A 330 6.84 14.06 -8.35
C HIS A 330 6.98 12.55 -8.16
N VAL A 331 6.69 12.10 -6.96
CA VAL A 331 6.82 10.69 -6.58
C VAL A 331 5.50 9.98 -6.79
N ARG A 332 5.51 8.85 -7.48
CA ARG A 332 4.33 8.04 -7.75
C ARG A 332 4.33 6.79 -6.88
N TYR A 333 3.22 6.54 -6.18
CA TYR A 333 2.99 5.32 -5.42
C TYR A 333 1.80 4.56 -5.95
N PRO A 334 1.88 3.22 -6.10
CA PRO A 334 0.72 2.40 -6.40
C PRO A 334 -0.23 2.39 -5.21
N CYS A 335 -1.55 2.41 -5.51
CA CYS A 335 -2.59 2.46 -4.48
C CYS A 335 -3.87 1.75 -4.92
N ARG A 336 -3.77 0.52 -5.41
CA ARG A 336 -4.92 -0.31 -5.79
C ARG A 336 -5.57 -0.91 -4.54
N PHE A 337 -6.35 -0.12 -3.84
CA PHE A 337 -7.08 -0.53 -2.64
C PHE A 337 -8.58 -0.73 -2.92
N LEU A 338 -9.24 -1.47 -2.05
CA LEU A 338 -10.68 -1.51 -1.94
C LEU A 338 -11.11 -0.45 -0.92
N LEU A 339 -11.88 0.55 -1.34
CA LEU A 339 -12.43 1.56 -0.44
C LEU A 339 -13.71 1.03 0.20
N VAL A 340 -13.71 0.96 1.53
CA VAL A 340 -14.89 0.72 2.34
C VAL A 340 -15.15 1.98 3.17
N ALA A 341 -16.28 2.62 2.94
CA ALA A 341 -16.66 3.82 3.67
C ALA A 341 -17.89 3.54 4.53
N ALA A 342 -17.92 4.09 5.73
CA ALA A 342 -19.08 4.05 6.61
C ALA A 342 -19.55 5.48 6.95
N ALA A 343 -20.86 5.67 6.97
CA ALA A 343 -21.47 6.94 7.36
C ALA A 343 -22.71 6.72 8.22
N ASN A 344 -23.04 7.71 9.01
CA ASN A 344 -24.35 7.79 9.62
C ASN A 344 -25.35 8.40 8.60
N PRO A 345 -26.66 8.19 8.74
CA PRO A 345 -27.66 8.75 7.83
C PRO A 345 -27.76 10.29 7.93
N CYS A 346 -27.35 10.84 9.06
CA CYS A 346 -27.26 12.28 9.33
C CYS A 346 -26.26 12.53 10.45
N LYS A 347 -25.93 13.78 10.74
CA LYS A 347 -24.96 14.14 11.78
C LYS A 347 -25.37 13.64 13.19
N CYS A 348 -26.65 13.64 13.53
CA CYS A 348 -27.15 13.10 14.80
C CYS A 348 -27.27 11.56 14.78
N GLY A 349 -27.25 10.92 13.61
CA GLY A 349 -27.34 9.46 13.45
C GLY A 349 -28.75 8.86 13.51
N HIS A 350 -29.76 9.64 13.89
CA HIS A 350 -31.10 9.11 14.22
C HIS A 350 -32.20 9.49 13.22
N MET A 351 -31.85 9.77 11.96
CA MET A 351 -32.82 10.22 10.94
C MET A 351 -34.00 9.25 10.75
N ALA A 352 -33.75 7.95 10.89
CA ALA A 352 -34.76 6.90 10.73
C ALA A 352 -35.52 6.55 12.03
N ASP A 353 -35.20 7.18 13.16
CA ASP A 353 -35.84 6.96 14.46
C ASP A 353 -36.78 8.12 14.78
N PRO A 354 -38.12 7.94 14.70
CA PRO A 354 -39.07 9.04 14.91
C PRO A 354 -38.98 9.72 16.27
N GLU A 355 -38.56 8.98 17.33
CA GLU A 355 -38.47 9.50 18.68
C GLU A 355 -37.18 10.30 18.92
N ARG A 356 -36.11 10.01 18.19
CA ARG A 356 -34.76 10.60 18.36
C ARG A 356 -34.35 11.49 17.21
N ALA A 357 -35.14 11.53 16.13
CA ALA A 357 -34.85 12.33 14.95
C ALA A 357 -34.74 13.82 15.30
N CYS A 358 -33.78 14.52 14.73
CA CYS A 358 -33.69 15.96 14.90
C CYS A 358 -34.80 16.68 14.11
N ALA A 359 -35.16 17.91 14.54
CA ALA A 359 -36.22 18.70 13.92
C ALA A 359 -35.96 19.09 12.44
N ARG A 360 -34.76 18.82 11.91
CA ARG A 360 -34.35 19.15 10.54
C ARG A 360 -34.41 17.99 9.55
N VAL A 361 -35.08 16.88 9.91
CA VAL A 361 -35.29 15.76 8.97
C VAL A 361 -36.23 16.18 7.84
N PRO A 362 -35.94 15.82 6.55
CA PRO A 362 -34.80 15.03 6.03
C PRO A 362 -33.54 15.87 5.74
N GLN A 363 -33.62 17.19 5.77
CA GLN A 363 -32.55 18.10 5.35
C GLN A 363 -31.21 17.89 6.08
N CYS A 364 -31.26 17.46 7.36
CA CYS A 364 -30.02 17.15 8.10
C CYS A 364 -29.23 15.97 7.48
N GLY A 365 -29.90 15.01 6.86
CA GLY A 365 -29.26 13.93 6.11
C GLY A 365 -28.65 14.39 4.80
N GLU A 366 -29.40 15.21 4.05
CA GLU A 366 -28.93 15.82 2.81
C GLU A 366 -27.69 16.70 3.05
N ASP A 367 -27.70 17.57 4.07
CA ASP A 367 -26.57 18.42 4.45
C ASP A 367 -25.35 17.58 4.85
N TYR A 368 -25.56 16.45 5.53
CA TYR A 368 -24.48 15.61 6.03
C TYR A 368 -23.85 14.76 4.93
N LEU A 369 -24.64 14.02 4.18
CA LEU A 369 -24.17 13.20 3.06
C LEU A 369 -23.74 14.06 1.86
N GLY A 370 -24.29 15.26 1.71
CA GLY A 370 -23.91 16.27 0.71
C GLY A 370 -22.48 16.78 0.86
N ARG A 371 -21.81 16.53 1.99
CA ARG A 371 -20.36 16.80 2.14
C ARG A 371 -19.52 15.91 1.22
N ILE A 372 -20.04 14.75 0.83
CA ILE A 372 -19.45 13.88 -0.18
C ILE A 372 -19.91 14.36 -1.55
N SER A 373 -18.97 14.75 -2.41
CA SER A 373 -19.35 15.21 -3.75
C SER A 373 -20.02 14.13 -4.58
N GLY A 374 -20.97 14.52 -5.44
CA GLY A 374 -21.63 13.59 -6.35
C GLY A 374 -20.65 12.72 -7.16
N PRO A 375 -19.59 13.32 -7.76
CA PRO A 375 -18.58 12.55 -8.47
C PRO A 375 -17.83 11.53 -7.60
N LEU A 376 -17.62 11.77 -6.32
CA LEU A 376 -17.01 10.79 -5.41
C LEU A 376 -18.01 9.71 -5.01
N MET A 377 -19.25 10.11 -4.70
CA MET A 377 -20.32 9.17 -4.39
C MET A 377 -20.58 8.22 -5.57
N ASP A 378 -20.49 8.71 -6.80
CA ASP A 378 -20.68 7.88 -8.01
C ASP A 378 -19.58 6.80 -8.18
N ARG A 379 -18.43 6.92 -7.48
CA ARG A 379 -17.33 5.94 -7.50
C ARG A 379 -17.57 4.72 -6.62
N PHE A 380 -18.52 4.77 -5.70
CA PHE A 380 -18.94 3.59 -4.98
C PHE A 380 -19.80 2.69 -5.88
N ASP A 381 -19.38 1.43 -6.02
CA ASP A 381 -20.09 0.43 -6.81
C ASP A 381 -21.30 -0.13 -6.07
N LEU A 382 -21.10 -0.32 -4.76
CA LEU A 382 -22.08 -0.89 -3.85
C LEU A 382 -22.45 0.13 -2.76
N ARG A 383 -23.75 0.26 -2.52
CA ARG A 383 -24.30 1.08 -1.43
C ARG A 383 -25.28 0.23 -0.65
N VAL A 384 -25.09 0.16 0.65
CA VAL A 384 -25.90 -0.70 1.50
C VAL A 384 -26.33 0.03 2.78
N ASP A 385 -27.61 -0.09 3.09
CA ASP A 385 -28.15 0.34 4.37
C ASP A 385 -27.88 -0.75 5.42
N VAL A 386 -27.36 -0.32 6.57
CA VAL A 386 -27.07 -1.17 7.73
C VAL A 386 -28.04 -0.76 8.84
N PRO A 387 -29.22 -1.40 8.93
CA PRO A 387 -30.24 -1.04 9.92
C PRO A 387 -29.74 -1.29 11.35
N PRO A 388 -30.37 -0.66 12.36
CA PRO A 388 -30.06 -0.97 13.75
C PRO A 388 -30.33 -2.45 14.04
N VAL A 389 -29.49 -3.07 14.86
CA VAL A 389 -29.70 -4.46 15.30
C VAL A 389 -30.86 -4.50 16.29
N VAL A 390 -31.81 -5.35 16.04
CA VAL A 390 -32.92 -5.58 16.99
C VAL A 390 -32.39 -6.38 18.16
N PHE A 391 -32.71 -5.98 19.40
CA PHE A 391 -32.18 -6.65 20.60
C PHE A 391 -32.54 -8.14 20.66
N SER A 392 -33.74 -8.52 20.18
CA SER A 392 -34.12 -9.92 20.03
C SER A 392 -33.19 -10.75 19.15
N ASP A 393 -32.56 -10.13 18.16
CA ASP A 393 -31.65 -10.83 17.26
C ASP A 393 -30.30 -11.10 17.92
N LEU A 394 -29.95 -10.33 18.96
CA LEU A 394 -28.70 -10.53 19.71
C LEU A 394 -28.74 -11.83 20.56
N ASP A 395 -29.90 -12.28 20.95
CA ASP A 395 -30.08 -13.52 21.72
C ASP A 395 -30.16 -14.76 20.81
N LEU A 396 -30.37 -14.57 19.51
CA LEU A 396 -30.40 -15.68 18.55
C LEU A 396 -29.02 -16.33 18.39
N PRO A 397 -28.96 -17.64 18.09
CA PRO A 397 -27.70 -18.26 17.73
C PRO A 397 -27.08 -17.56 16.50
N ALA A 398 -25.77 -17.65 16.40
CA ALA A 398 -25.05 -17.10 15.23
C ALA A 398 -25.63 -17.72 13.94
N SER A 399 -26.04 -16.86 13.01
CA SER A 399 -26.66 -17.27 11.74
C SER A 399 -25.82 -16.76 10.56
N GLY A 400 -25.90 -17.46 9.44
CA GLY A 400 -25.17 -17.13 8.23
C GLY A 400 -23.92 -17.98 8.05
N ASP A 401 -23.15 -17.62 7.03
CA ASP A 401 -21.92 -18.35 6.67
C ASP A 401 -20.71 -17.84 7.47
N PRO A 402 -19.83 -18.74 7.97
CA PRO A 402 -18.56 -18.35 8.56
C PRO A 402 -17.64 -17.73 7.51
N SER A 403 -16.71 -16.88 7.95
CA SER A 403 -15.74 -16.21 7.08
C SER A 403 -15.01 -17.17 6.14
N ALA A 404 -14.66 -18.36 6.61
CA ALA A 404 -13.98 -19.38 5.81
C ALA A 404 -14.81 -19.83 4.58
N ARG A 405 -16.13 -19.98 4.73
CA ARG A 405 -17.03 -20.38 3.63
C ARG A 405 -17.20 -19.24 2.63
N VAL A 406 -17.34 -18.01 3.11
CA VAL A 406 -17.41 -16.81 2.26
C VAL A 406 -16.09 -16.64 1.50
N LYS A 407 -14.95 -16.77 2.19
CA LYS A 407 -13.61 -16.73 1.59
C LYS A 407 -13.45 -17.76 0.47
N ALA A 408 -13.93 -18.98 0.65
CA ALA A 408 -13.84 -20.00 -0.38
C ALA A 408 -14.58 -19.60 -1.67
N ARG A 409 -15.79 -19.00 -1.56
CA ARG A 409 -16.53 -18.48 -2.72
C ARG A 409 -15.81 -17.28 -3.38
N VAL A 410 -15.27 -16.39 -2.56
CA VAL A 410 -14.48 -15.23 -3.05
C VAL A 410 -13.24 -15.72 -3.81
N VAL A 411 -12.52 -16.72 -3.28
CA VAL A 411 -11.35 -17.33 -3.95
C VAL A 411 -11.76 -17.94 -5.29
N ALA A 412 -12.85 -18.71 -5.33
CA ALA A 412 -13.35 -19.32 -6.57
C ALA A 412 -13.71 -18.25 -7.63
N ALA A 413 -14.42 -17.18 -7.23
CA ALA A 413 -14.77 -16.08 -8.12
C ALA A 413 -13.53 -15.34 -8.63
N ARG A 414 -12.52 -15.09 -7.79
CA ARG A 414 -11.26 -14.45 -8.22
C ARG A 414 -10.44 -15.36 -9.12
N SER A 415 -10.45 -16.67 -8.91
CA SER A 415 -9.80 -17.63 -9.81
C SER A 415 -10.43 -17.60 -11.20
N ALA A 416 -11.76 -17.53 -11.32
CA ALA A 416 -12.44 -17.37 -12.58
C ALA A 416 -12.07 -16.05 -13.30
N GLN A 417 -11.89 -14.96 -12.54
CA GLN A 417 -11.43 -13.68 -13.07
C GLN A 417 -9.97 -13.77 -13.54
N ALA A 418 -9.09 -14.40 -12.78
CA ALA A 418 -7.69 -14.59 -13.16
C ALA A 418 -7.57 -15.40 -14.46
N GLN A 419 -8.37 -16.46 -14.64
CA GLN A 419 -8.44 -17.23 -15.88
C GLN A 419 -8.94 -16.39 -17.06
N ARG A 420 -9.95 -15.52 -16.83
CA ARG A 420 -10.55 -14.68 -17.85
C ARG A 420 -9.63 -13.56 -18.33
N TYR A 421 -8.95 -12.89 -17.43
CA TYR A 421 -8.15 -11.70 -17.73
C TYR A 421 -6.66 -11.99 -17.94
N GLY A 422 -6.16 -13.11 -17.46
CA GLY A 422 -4.74 -13.45 -17.45
C GLY A 422 -3.94 -12.58 -16.43
N GLU A 423 -2.68 -12.94 -16.27
CA GLU A 423 -1.80 -12.27 -15.27
C GLU A 423 -1.10 -11.02 -15.81
N ALA A 424 -0.90 -10.94 -17.14
CA ALA A 424 -0.08 -9.91 -17.77
C ALA A 424 -0.83 -8.62 -18.12
N GLY A 425 -2.17 -8.63 -18.08
CA GLY A 425 -3.01 -7.51 -18.50
C GLY A 425 -3.21 -6.43 -17.44
N PRO A 426 -3.68 -5.23 -17.84
CA PRO A 426 -4.03 -4.15 -16.92
C PRO A 426 -5.29 -4.45 -16.08
N VAL A 427 -6.16 -5.33 -16.57
CA VAL A 427 -7.39 -5.75 -15.91
C VAL A 427 -7.09 -7.01 -15.11
N ARG A 428 -7.20 -6.93 -13.78
CA ARG A 428 -6.97 -8.08 -12.88
C ARG A 428 -8.28 -8.61 -12.27
N LEU A 429 -9.24 -7.72 -12.02
CA LEU A 429 -10.52 -8.01 -11.39
C LEU A 429 -11.65 -7.28 -12.16
N ASN A 430 -12.90 -7.71 -11.92
CA ASN A 430 -14.05 -7.15 -12.62
C ASN A 430 -14.20 -5.63 -12.43
N ALA A 431 -13.78 -5.08 -11.29
CA ALA A 431 -13.77 -3.62 -11.07
C ALA A 431 -12.86 -2.85 -12.05
N ASP A 432 -11.83 -3.49 -12.60
CA ASP A 432 -10.91 -2.88 -13.57
C ASP A 432 -11.45 -2.91 -15.00
N ALA A 433 -12.42 -3.79 -15.30
CA ALA A 433 -12.92 -3.97 -16.66
C ALA A 433 -13.60 -2.70 -17.20
N SER A 434 -13.22 -2.31 -18.40
CA SER A 434 -13.76 -1.11 -19.06
C SER A 434 -13.78 -1.28 -20.58
N GLY A 435 -14.53 -0.41 -21.28
CA GLY A 435 -14.61 -0.40 -22.74
C GLY A 435 -15.00 -1.77 -23.31
N GLN A 436 -14.27 -2.23 -24.33
CA GLN A 436 -14.55 -3.49 -25.02
C GLN A 436 -14.46 -4.69 -24.09
N VAL A 437 -13.45 -4.73 -23.20
CA VAL A 437 -13.29 -5.85 -22.23
C VAL A 437 -14.55 -6.00 -21.37
N LEU A 438 -15.11 -4.90 -20.87
CA LEU A 438 -16.36 -4.96 -20.09
C LEU A 438 -17.53 -5.46 -20.93
N SER A 439 -17.63 -5.01 -22.17
CA SER A 439 -18.71 -5.45 -23.09
C SER A 439 -18.61 -6.95 -23.38
N ASP A 440 -17.39 -7.48 -23.58
CA ASP A 440 -17.20 -8.88 -23.91
C ASP A 440 -17.54 -9.81 -22.73
N VAL A 441 -17.23 -9.40 -21.49
CA VAL A 441 -17.34 -10.29 -20.31
C VAL A 441 -18.63 -10.09 -19.49
N ALA A 442 -19.26 -8.90 -19.58
CA ALA A 442 -20.37 -8.52 -18.70
C ALA A 442 -21.68 -8.19 -19.44
N THR A 443 -21.75 -8.44 -20.74
CA THR A 443 -23.01 -8.27 -21.49
C THR A 443 -24.07 -9.25 -20.97
N PRO A 444 -25.21 -8.74 -20.45
CA PRO A 444 -26.27 -9.61 -19.95
C PRO A 444 -27.00 -10.35 -21.09
N ASP A 445 -27.71 -11.41 -20.72
CA ASP A 445 -28.71 -12.03 -21.61
C ASP A 445 -29.81 -11.03 -22.02
N ALA A 446 -30.69 -11.40 -22.94
CA ALA A 446 -31.72 -10.52 -23.50
C ALA A 446 -32.65 -9.94 -22.41
N ASP A 447 -33.03 -10.77 -21.44
CA ASP A 447 -33.92 -10.38 -20.35
C ASP A 447 -33.21 -9.43 -19.38
N GLY A 448 -31.96 -9.72 -19.04
CA GLY A 448 -31.12 -8.88 -18.19
C GLY A 448 -30.84 -7.52 -18.80
N ARG A 449 -30.60 -7.47 -20.13
CA ARG A 449 -30.43 -6.21 -20.88
C ARG A 449 -31.70 -5.37 -20.87
N THR A 450 -32.83 -6.00 -21.15
CA THR A 450 -34.16 -5.33 -21.16
C THR A 450 -34.45 -4.78 -19.75
N PHE A 451 -34.19 -5.58 -18.70
CA PHE A 451 -34.34 -5.15 -17.33
C PHE A 451 -33.43 -3.97 -16.99
N LEU A 452 -32.15 -4.04 -17.30
CA LEU A 452 -31.18 -2.98 -17.00
C LEU A 452 -31.52 -1.67 -17.71
N ASN A 453 -31.92 -1.72 -18.98
CA ASN A 453 -32.30 -0.52 -19.73
C ASN A 453 -33.55 0.15 -19.10
N ARG A 454 -34.55 -0.63 -18.72
CA ARG A 454 -35.76 -0.10 -18.05
C ARG A 454 -35.41 0.57 -16.71
N VAL A 455 -34.49 -0.03 -15.95
CA VAL A 455 -34.01 0.55 -14.68
C VAL A 455 -33.21 1.82 -14.95
N ALA A 456 -32.32 1.80 -15.94
CA ALA A 456 -31.50 2.95 -16.30
C ALA A 456 -32.39 4.17 -16.67
N ASP A 457 -33.43 3.95 -17.48
CA ASP A 457 -34.40 5.01 -17.86
C ASP A 457 -35.20 5.50 -16.64
N ARG A 458 -35.71 4.59 -15.80
CA ARG A 458 -36.55 4.93 -14.66
C ARG A 458 -35.80 5.72 -13.57
N PHE A 459 -34.54 5.36 -13.28
CA PHE A 459 -33.74 5.96 -12.21
C PHE A 459 -32.67 6.93 -12.72
N GLY A 460 -32.64 7.24 -14.00
CA GLY A 460 -31.70 8.20 -14.57
C GLY A 460 -30.23 7.79 -14.39
N LEU A 461 -29.89 6.52 -14.56
CA LEU A 461 -28.52 6.06 -14.39
C LEU A 461 -27.59 6.75 -15.41
N SER A 462 -26.49 7.31 -14.91
CA SER A 462 -25.42 7.79 -15.80
C SER A 462 -24.77 6.60 -16.54
N ALA A 463 -24.11 6.87 -17.69
CA ALA A 463 -23.35 5.85 -18.40
C ALA A 463 -22.30 5.16 -17.49
N ARG A 464 -21.67 5.93 -16.56
CA ARG A 464 -20.78 5.37 -15.54
C ARG A 464 -21.53 4.45 -14.58
N GLY A 465 -22.70 4.86 -14.10
CA GLY A 465 -23.56 4.05 -13.25
C GLY A 465 -23.97 2.73 -13.90
N TYR A 466 -24.34 2.78 -15.19
CA TYR A 466 -24.67 1.61 -16.00
C TYR A 466 -23.50 0.61 -16.07
N HIS A 467 -22.28 1.07 -16.40
CA HIS A 467 -21.09 0.22 -16.46
C HIS A 467 -20.71 -0.36 -15.08
N ARG A 468 -20.93 0.36 -13.99
CA ARG A 468 -20.70 -0.16 -12.64
C ARG A 468 -21.67 -1.29 -12.30
N VAL A 469 -22.95 -1.16 -12.64
CA VAL A 469 -23.91 -2.26 -12.48
C VAL A 469 -23.44 -3.49 -13.26
N LEU A 470 -22.95 -3.35 -14.47
CA LEU A 470 -22.44 -4.48 -15.26
C LEU A 470 -21.23 -5.16 -14.60
N ARG A 471 -20.27 -4.41 -14.06
CA ARG A 471 -19.12 -4.97 -13.32
C ARG A 471 -19.55 -5.76 -12.09
N VAL A 472 -20.49 -5.21 -11.31
CA VAL A 472 -21.05 -5.86 -10.14
C VAL A 472 -21.84 -7.11 -10.54
N ALA A 473 -22.68 -7.04 -11.56
CA ALA A 473 -23.45 -8.17 -12.08
C ALA A 473 -22.53 -9.31 -12.58
N ARG A 474 -21.40 -8.98 -13.22
CA ARG A 474 -20.40 -9.99 -13.61
C ARG A 474 -19.81 -10.66 -12.37
N THR A 475 -19.49 -9.91 -11.32
CA THR A 475 -18.97 -10.47 -10.08
C THR A 475 -19.98 -11.37 -9.38
N ILE A 476 -21.25 -10.99 -9.35
CA ILE A 476 -22.34 -11.82 -8.80
C ILE A 476 -22.46 -13.10 -9.60
N ALA A 477 -22.38 -13.04 -10.93
CA ALA A 477 -22.39 -14.23 -11.78
C ALA A 477 -21.17 -15.15 -11.52
N ASP A 478 -19.97 -14.59 -11.30
CA ASP A 478 -18.77 -15.36 -10.92
C ASP A 478 -18.96 -16.06 -9.56
N LEU A 479 -19.53 -15.36 -8.57
CA LEU A 479 -19.87 -15.95 -7.27
C LEU A 479 -20.93 -17.06 -7.36
N ALA A 480 -21.82 -16.99 -8.34
CA ALA A 480 -22.81 -18.02 -8.65
C ALA A 480 -22.26 -19.15 -9.56
N GLY A 481 -21.00 -19.10 -9.99
CA GLY A 481 -20.41 -20.05 -10.94
C GLY A 481 -21.06 -19.99 -12.33
N SER A 482 -21.66 -18.87 -12.70
CA SER A 482 -22.33 -18.69 -13.99
C SER A 482 -21.40 -18.07 -15.04
N GLU A 483 -21.29 -18.70 -16.20
CA GLU A 483 -20.51 -18.17 -17.31
C GLU A 483 -21.13 -16.90 -17.90
N GLN A 484 -22.47 -16.82 -17.90
CA GLN A 484 -23.21 -15.70 -18.45
C GLN A 484 -23.80 -14.81 -17.35
N VAL A 485 -23.84 -13.50 -17.60
CA VAL A 485 -24.58 -12.56 -16.76
C VAL A 485 -26.07 -12.65 -17.14
N ARG A 486 -26.91 -13.04 -16.18
CA ARG A 486 -28.36 -13.22 -16.35
C ARG A 486 -29.13 -12.14 -15.59
N GLN A 487 -30.43 -12.00 -15.92
CA GLN A 487 -31.33 -11.04 -15.26
C GLN A 487 -31.24 -11.03 -13.71
N PRO A 488 -31.20 -12.17 -12.97
CA PRO A 488 -31.10 -12.14 -11.53
C PRO A 488 -29.82 -11.46 -11.02
N HIS A 489 -28.69 -11.67 -11.72
CA HIS A 489 -27.41 -11.05 -11.36
C HIS A 489 -27.46 -9.52 -11.53
N VAL A 490 -28.12 -9.07 -12.63
CA VAL A 490 -28.34 -7.63 -12.88
C VAL A 490 -29.28 -7.04 -11.81
N ALA A 491 -30.35 -7.75 -11.46
CA ALA A 491 -31.31 -7.28 -10.46
C ALA A 491 -30.66 -7.12 -9.06
N GLU A 492 -29.83 -8.09 -8.66
CA GLU A 492 -29.08 -7.98 -7.42
C GLU A 492 -28.08 -6.81 -7.47
N ALA A 493 -27.32 -6.64 -8.55
CA ALA A 493 -26.39 -5.54 -8.72
C ALA A 493 -27.07 -4.15 -8.66
N VAL A 494 -28.23 -4.01 -9.32
CA VAL A 494 -29.06 -2.80 -9.29
C VAL A 494 -29.51 -2.48 -7.87
N SER A 495 -29.91 -3.49 -7.08
CA SER A 495 -30.39 -3.30 -5.72
C SER A 495 -29.33 -2.65 -4.80
N PHE A 496 -28.05 -2.91 -5.04
CA PHE A 496 -26.94 -2.27 -4.32
C PHE A 496 -26.59 -0.87 -4.86
N ARG A 497 -27.07 -0.48 -6.02
CA ARG A 497 -26.82 0.84 -6.58
C ARG A 497 -27.90 1.86 -6.21
N ILE A 498 -29.15 1.44 -6.17
CA ILE A 498 -30.32 2.32 -6.02
C ILE A 498 -30.75 2.46 -4.56
N GLY A 499 -30.35 1.54 -3.66
CA GLY A 499 -30.86 1.41 -2.29
C GLY A 499 -30.75 2.62 -1.36
N LEU A 500 -30.02 3.68 -1.69
CA LEU A 500 -29.94 4.93 -0.90
C LEU A 500 -30.89 6.03 -1.43
N VAL A 501 -31.63 5.79 -2.49
CA VAL A 501 -32.43 6.83 -3.20
C VAL A 501 -33.91 6.51 -3.21
N ALA A 502 -34.32 5.29 -2.90
CA ALA A 502 -35.72 4.85 -2.96
C ALA A 502 -36.34 4.77 -1.57
N ALA A 503 -36.55 5.90 -0.94
CA ALA A 503 -37.50 6.11 0.13
C ALA A 503 -38.36 7.32 -0.22
N ASP A 504 -39.15 7.18 -1.32
CA ASP A 504 -40.33 7.99 -1.64
C ASP A 504 -41.51 7.02 -1.89
#